data_00aa23a95f565580b5aea56649aa4e78
#
_entry.id   00aa23a95f565580b5aea56649aa4e78
#
_cell.length_a   1.000
_cell.length_b   1.000
_cell.length_c   1.000
_cell.angle_alpha   90.00
_cell.angle_beta   90.00
_cell.angle_gamma   90.00
#
_symmetry.space_group_name_H-M   'P 1'
#
loop_
_entity.id
_entity.type
_entity.pdbx_description
1 polymer ?
#
loop_
_entity_poly.entity_id
_entity_poly.type
_entity_poly.pdbx_seq_one_letter_code
_entity_poly.pdbx_strand_id
1 'polypeptide(L)'
;MDRAKKEAIMNAQTFDQLLDAEYGQIGTPERDQFEIDAAAFSLAETLKEERLKAGLTQEQLAERIGTKKTYISRLENGKSDIQLSTLFRIFEGLGRKISLTIV
;
A
#
# COMPACT_ATOMS: atom_id res chain seq x y z
N MET A 1 23.31 -7.32 8.39
CA MET A 1 22.65 -6.91 9.66
C MET A 1 23.70 -6.92 10.77
N ASP A 2 23.81 -5.85 11.53
CA ASP A 2 24.75 -5.82 12.63
C ASP A 2 24.24 -6.63 13.85
N ARG A 3 25.13 -6.87 14.81
CA ARG A 3 24.84 -7.70 15.97
C ARG A 3 23.77 -7.11 16.88
N ALA A 4 23.83 -5.80 17.11
CA ALA A 4 22.87 -5.12 17.98
C ALA A 4 21.45 -5.17 17.41
N LYS A 5 21.31 -4.96 16.11
CA LYS A 5 20.02 -5.05 15.41
C LYS A 5 19.47 -6.48 15.48
N LYS A 6 20.32 -7.47 15.27
CA LYS A 6 19.93 -8.88 15.35
C LYS A 6 19.43 -9.26 16.73
N GLU A 7 20.14 -8.83 17.78
CA GLU A 7 19.74 -9.07 19.17
C GLU A 7 18.40 -8.41 19.50
N ALA A 8 18.19 -7.17 19.04
CA ALA A 8 16.94 -6.45 19.26
C ALA A 8 15.76 -7.16 18.61
N ILE A 9 15.93 -7.69 17.41
CA ILE A 9 14.89 -8.47 16.73
C ILE A 9 14.57 -9.75 17.51
N MET A 10 15.57 -10.46 17.98
CA MET A 10 15.40 -11.69 18.74
C MET A 10 14.72 -11.46 20.08
N ASN A 11 14.86 -10.30 20.69
CA ASN A 11 14.30 -9.93 21.99
C ASN A 11 12.97 -9.19 21.88
N ALA A 12 12.47 -8.92 20.66
CA ALA A 12 11.21 -8.22 20.46
C ALA A 12 10.04 -9.05 20.97
N GLN A 13 9.16 -8.44 21.77
CA GLN A 13 7.98 -9.09 22.35
C GLN A 13 6.69 -8.63 21.68
N THR A 14 6.70 -7.49 21.01
CA THR A 14 5.53 -6.95 20.32
C THR A 14 5.89 -6.71 18.85
N PHE A 15 4.86 -6.61 18.02
CA PHE A 15 5.03 -6.28 16.61
C PHE A 15 5.71 -4.92 16.43
N ASP A 16 5.33 -3.92 17.23
CA ASP A 16 5.97 -2.59 17.19
C ASP A 16 7.44 -2.66 17.57
N GLN A 17 7.80 -3.44 18.59
CA GLN A 17 9.19 -3.64 18.96
C GLN A 17 9.98 -4.33 17.85
N LEU A 18 9.39 -5.29 17.17
CA LEU A 18 10.02 -5.95 16.04
C LEU A 18 10.26 -4.97 14.88
N LEU A 19 9.29 -4.13 14.57
CA LEU A 19 9.42 -3.10 13.55
C LEU A 19 10.50 -2.09 13.93
N ASP A 20 10.54 -1.65 15.18
CA ASP A 20 11.56 -0.72 15.67
C ASP A 20 12.96 -1.32 15.55
N ALA A 21 13.10 -2.60 15.85
CA ALA A 21 14.39 -3.30 15.76
C ALA A 21 14.86 -3.48 14.31
N GLU A 22 13.94 -3.76 13.39
CA GLU A 22 14.28 -4.04 11.99
C GLU A 22 14.38 -2.77 11.14
N TYR A 23 13.45 -1.83 11.30
CA TYR A 23 13.29 -0.66 10.44
C TYR A 23 13.62 0.67 11.14
N GLY A 24 13.98 0.63 12.41
CA GLY A 24 14.23 1.83 13.20
C GLY A 24 12.99 2.34 13.92
N GLN A 25 13.19 3.30 14.81
CA GLN A 25 12.12 3.89 15.61
C GLN A 25 11.28 4.84 14.76
N ILE A 26 10.03 5.07 15.19
CA ILE A 26 9.12 6.03 14.58
C ILE A 26 9.80 7.40 14.54
N GLY A 27 9.76 8.07 13.39
CA GLY A 27 10.39 9.35 13.16
C GLY A 27 11.80 9.27 12.57
N THR A 28 12.39 8.06 12.44
CA THR A 28 13.63 7.88 11.69
C THR A 28 13.33 7.73 10.19
N PRO A 29 14.28 8.12 9.31
CA PRO A 29 14.06 7.97 7.86
C PRO A 29 13.75 6.55 7.43
N GLU A 30 14.40 5.55 8.02
CA GLU A 30 14.17 4.15 7.69
C GLU A 30 12.76 3.70 8.09
N ARG A 31 12.28 4.10 9.26
CA ARG A 31 10.94 3.76 9.71
C ARG A 31 9.88 4.49 8.91
N ASP A 32 10.11 5.76 8.59
CA ASP A 32 9.19 6.55 7.76
C ASP A 32 9.06 5.93 6.38
N GLN A 33 10.15 5.51 5.76
CA GLN A 33 10.12 4.85 4.46
C GLN A 33 9.37 3.51 4.52
N PHE A 34 9.60 2.74 5.58
CA PHE A 34 8.87 1.49 5.79
C PHE A 34 7.36 1.73 5.88
N GLU A 35 6.94 2.73 6.63
CA GLU A 35 5.51 3.04 6.80
C GLU A 35 4.87 3.51 5.51
N ILE A 36 5.57 4.30 4.70
CA ILE A 36 5.10 4.72 3.38
C ILE A 36 4.94 3.51 2.46
N ASP A 37 5.94 2.63 2.43
CA ASP A 37 5.91 1.43 1.58
C ASP A 37 4.80 0.47 2.02
N ALA A 38 4.61 0.31 3.33
CA ALA A 38 3.55 -0.52 3.88
C ALA A 38 2.16 0.02 3.53
N ALA A 39 1.98 1.34 3.59
CA ALA A 39 0.72 1.98 3.22
C ALA A 39 0.44 1.81 1.72
N ALA A 40 1.45 1.97 0.87
CA ALA A 40 1.32 1.76 -0.57
C ALA A 40 0.97 0.31 -0.91
N PHE A 41 1.61 -0.64 -0.22
CA PHE A 41 1.33 -2.07 -0.40
C PHE A 41 -0.09 -2.42 0.02
N SER A 42 -0.54 -1.92 1.16
CA SER A 42 -1.89 -2.13 1.67
C SER A 42 -2.95 -1.57 0.72
N LEU A 43 -2.71 -0.38 0.16
CA LEU A 43 -3.60 0.23 -0.81
C LEU A 43 -3.67 -0.60 -2.10
N ALA A 44 -2.52 -1.10 -2.57
CA ALA A 44 -2.44 -1.94 -3.76
C ALA A 44 -3.26 -3.24 -3.58
N GLU A 45 -3.13 -3.88 -2.42
CA GLU A 45 -3.91 -5.08 -2.11
C GLU A 45 -5.41 -4.78 -2.03
N THR A 46 -5.79 -3.68 -1.40
CA THR A 46 -7.19 -3.26 -1.30
C THR A 46 -7.78 -3.01 -2.68
N LEU A 47 -7.05 -2.34 -3.56
CA LEU A 47 -7.48 -2.11 -4.93
C LEU A 47 -7.74 -3.42 -5.66
N LYS A 48 -6.82 -4.37 -5.56
CA LYS A 48 -6.98 -5.68 -6.19
C LYS A 48 -8.19 -6.43 -5.64
N GLU A 49 -8.36 -6.45 -4.33
CA GLU A 49 -9.50 -7.10 -3.69
C GLU A 49 -10.84 -6.51 -4.14
N GLU A 50 -10.94 -5.19 -4.14
CA GLU A 50 -12.17 -4.50 -4.54
C GLU A 50 -12.47 -4.73 -6.02
N ARG A 51 -11.44 -4.77 -6.87
CA ARG A 51 -11.61 -5.09 -8.28
C ARG A 51 -12.16 -6.51 -8.46
N LEU A 52 -11.60 -7.48 -7.76
CA LEU A 52 -12.06 -8.88 -7.82
C LEU A 52 -13.49 -9.03 -7.29
N LYS A 53 -13.82 -8.34 -6.20
CA LYS A 53 -15.19 -8.34 -5.65
C LYS A 53 -16.19 -7.74 -6.64
N ALA A 54 -15.77 -6.76 -7.43
CA ALA A 54 -16.60 -6.17 -8.47
C ALA A 54 -16.73 -7.05 -9.71
N GLY A 55 -16.00 -8.17 -9.77
CA GLY A 55 -16.01 -9.08 -10.90
C GLY A 55 -15.31 -8.54 -12.14
N LEU A 56 -14.38 -7.62 -11.98
CA LEU A 56 -13.69 -6.97 -13.10
C LEU A 56 -12.27 -7.51 -13.28
N THR A 57 -11.85 -7.65 -14.54
CA THR A 57 -10.45 -7.83 -14.88
C THR A 57 -9.72 -6.48 -14.80
N GLN A 58 -8.39 -6.51 -14.77
CA GLN A 58 -7.57 -5.29 -14.83
C GLN A 58 -7.90 -4.47 -16.07
N GLU A 59 -8.09 -5.13 -17.21
CA GLU A 59 -8.44 -4.49 -18.48
C GLU A 59 -9.81 -3.83 -18.42
N GLN A 60 -10.80 -4.51 -17.86
CA GLN A 60 -12.14 -3.96 -17.71
C GLN A 60 -12.17 -2.74 -16.79
N LEU A 61 -11.42 -2.79 -15.68
CA LEU A 61 -11.31 -1.63 -14.81
C LEU A 61 -10.62 -0.48 -15.53
N ALA A 62 -9.54 -0.76 -16.25
CA ALA A 62 -8.81 0.25 -17.02
C ALA A 62 -9.72 0.94 -18.04
N GLU A 63 -10.52 0.19 -18.77
CA GLU A 63 -11.49 0.75 -19.71
C GLU A 63 -12.51 1.63 -19.01
N ARG A 64 -13.02 1.18 -17.86
CA ARG A 64 -14.06 1.90 -17.11
C ARG A 64 -13.60 3.28 -16.64
N ILE A 65 -12.34 3.41 -16.28
CA ILE A 65 -11.78 4.67 -15.78
C ILE A 65 -10.97 5.45 -16.82
N GLY A 66 -10.84 4.91 -18.05
CA GLY A 66 -10.15 5.59 -19.14
C GLY A 66 -8.62 5.54 -19.06
N THR A 67 -8.07 4.43 -18.58
CA THR A 67 -6.62 4.22 -18.51
C THR A 67 -6.22 2.90 -19.15
N LYS A 68 -4.96 2.51 -19.02
CA LYS A 68 -4.40 1.28 -19.58
C LYS A 68 -4.28 0.19 -18.53
N LYS A 69 -4.42 -1.07 -18.95
CA LYS A 69 -4.22 -2.24 -18.10
C LYS A 69 -2.86 -2.21 -17.39
N THR A 70 -1.80 -1.80 -18.07
CA THR A 70 -0.45 -1.73 -17.50
C THR A 70 -0.38 -0.81 -16.30
N TYR A 71 -1.15 0.29 -16.32
CA TYR A 71 -1.23 1.21 -15.19
C TYR A 71 -1.90 0.56 -13.98
N ILE A 72 -3.03 -0.11 -14.20
CA ILE A 72 -3.73 -0.84 -13.14
C ILE A 72 -2.82 -1.93 -12.55
N SER A 73 -2.12 -2.68 -13.41
CA SER A 73 -1.19 -3.71 -12.97
C SER A 73 -0.08 -3.14 -12.08
N ARG A 74 0.50 -2.01 -12.45
CA ARG A 74 1.52 -1.34 -11.64
C ARG A 74 0.99 -0.89 -10.28
N LEU A 75 -0.22 -0.33 -10.26
CA LEU A 75 -0.85 0.09 -9.00
C LEU A 75 -1.09 -1.10 -8.07
N GLU A 76 -1.58 -2.21 -8.60
CA GLU A 76 -1.85 -3.42 -7.82
C GLU A 76 -0.58 -4.12 -7.35
N ASN A 77 0.56 -3.84 -7.97
CA ASN A 77 1.85 -4.33 -7.54
C ASN A 77 2.60 -3.36 -6.63
N GLY A 78 2.01 -2.22 -6.30
CA GLY A 78 2.61 -1.22 -5.43
C GLY A 78 3.82 -0.52 -6.04
N LYS A 79 3.94 -0.49 -7.38
CA LYS A 79 5.13 0.00 -8.09
C LYS A 79 4.98 1.40 -8.68
N SER A 80 3.85 2.04 -8.50
CA SER A 80 3.59 3.38 -9.05
C SER A 80 3.01 4.29 -7.99
N ASP A 81 3.44 5.55 -8.03
CA ASP A 81 2.77 6.58 -7.28
C ASP A 81 1.41 6.86 -7.92
N ILE A 82 0.42 7.14 -7.09
CA ILE A 82 -0.92 7.43 -7.56
C ILE A 82 -1.31 8.84 -7.16
N GLN A 83 -1.86 9.59 -8.11
CA GLN A 83 -2.47 10.87 -7.81
C GLN A 83 -3.79 10.66 -7.07
N LEU A 84 -4.08 11.54 -6.13
CA LEU A 84 -5.29 11.44 -5.31
C LEU A 84 -6.55 11.44 -6.18
N SER A 85 -6.60 12.29 -7.19
CA SER A 85 -7.74 12.35 -8.12
C SER A 85 -7.94 11.02 -8.87
N THR A 86 -6.85 10.37 -9.25
CA THR A 86 -6.90 9.05 -9.91
C THR A 86 -7.40 7.99 -8.95
N LEU A 87 -6.95 8.02 -7.71
CA LEU A 87 -7.39 7.09 -6.67
C LEU A 87 -8.90 7.16 -6.47
N PHE A 88 -9.45 8.36 -6.33
CA PHE A 88 -10.90 8.56 -6.20
C PHE A 88 -11.65 8.04 -7.43
N ARG A 89 -11.13 8.30 -8.63
CA ARG A 89 -11.76 7.85 -9.87
C ARG A 89 -11.78 6.33 -9.99
N ILE A 90 -10.71 5.66 -9.58
CA ILE A 90 -10.64 4.19 -9.60
C ILE A 90 -11.71 3.59 -8.70
N PHE A 91 -11.78 4.04 -7.46
CA PHE A 91 -12.75 3.48 -6.51
C PHE A 91 -14.19 3.86 -6.88
N GLU A 92 -14.42 5.04 -7.42
CA GLU A 92 -15.71 5.40 -7.97
C GLU A 92 -16.11 4.45 -9.11
N GLY A 93 -15.18 4.12 -10.00
CA GLY A 93 -15.39 3.12 -11.05
C GLY A 93 -15.69 1.71 -10.51
N LEU A 94 -15.28 1.41 -9.29
CA LEU A 94 -15.59 0.17 -8.60
C LEU A 94 -16.88 0.24 -7.79
N GLY A 95 -17.60 1.36 -7.83
CA GLY A 95 -18.82 1.57 -7.04
C GLY A 95 -18.55 1.79 -5.56
N ARG A 96 -17.36 2.22 -5.19
CA ARG A 96 -16.95 2.43 -3.79
C ARG A 96 -16.57 3.89 -3.58
N LYS A 97 -16.74 4.34 -2.34
CA LYS A 97 -16.28 5.67 -1.93
C LYS A 97 -15.06 5.55 -1.03
N ILE A 98 -14.10 6.45 -1.22
CA ILE A 98 -12.96 6.57 -0.32
C ILE A 98 -13.22 7.69 0.66
N SER A 99 -12.90 7.43 1.92
CA SER A 99 -12.85 8.46 2.96
C SER A 99 -11.42 8.53 3.47
N LEU A 100 -10.85 9.72 3.54
CA LEU A 100 -9.52 9.94 4.08
C LEU A 100 -9.64 10.53 5.47
N THR A 101 -8.95 9.91 6.41
CA THR A 101 -8.93 10.38 7.80
C THR A 101 -7.51 10.75 8.17
N ILE A 102 -7.34 11.94 8.70
CA ILE A 102 -6.07 12.42 9.25
C ILE A 102 -6.15 12.28 10.76
N VAL A 103 -5.20 11.57 11.30
CA VAL A 103 -5.09 11.33 12.75
C VAL A 103 -3.87 12.02 13.33
#